data_00e9284b3abf200052937acfa2ee93a5
#
_entry.id   00e9284b3abf200052937acfa2ee93a5
#
_cell.length_a   1.000
_cell.length_b   1.000
_cell.length_c   1.000
_cell.angle_alpha   90.00
_cell.angle_beta   90.00
_cell.angle_gamma   90.00
#
_symmetry.space_group_name_H-M   'P 1'
#
loop_
_entity.id
_entity.type
_entity.pdbx_description
1 polymer ?
#
loop_
_entity_poly.entity_id
_entity_poly.type
_entity_poly.pdbx_seq_one_letter_code
_entity_poly.pdbx_strand_id
1 'polypeptide(L)'
;MSQINPVTVVGAGLAGSEAAWQLAKRGIPVRLVEMKPVKYSPAHKSPGFAELVCSNSLKAEHLSNASGLLKAELRAMDSLILRCAEESRVPAGGALAVDRDAFSGRVTAALEGHPLVTIERGLVSEIPAGPAIIATGPLTDPALTDAISKRTGVGALNFFDAAAPIVNVPFVTFSVPVDELTAASVCWTLPCFVTLTWPENAVLLARVASVP
;
A
#
# COMPACT_ATOMS: atom_id res chain seq x y z
N MET A 1 -18.45 32.91 9.91
CA MET A 1 -17.98 31.51 9.84
C MET A 1 -16.52 31.57 9.47
N SER A 2 -15.61 31.14 10.36
CA SER A 2 -14.18 31.06 10.03
C SER A 2 -13.99 30.09 8.87
N GLN A 3 -13.39 30.53 7.78
CA GLN A 3 -13.01 29.66 6.68
C GLN A 3 -12.01 28.62 7.23
N ILE A 4 -12.39 27.36 7.23
CA ILE A 4 -11.47 26.27 7.56
C ILE A 4 -10.51 26.14 6.36
N ASN A 5 -9.23 26.36 6.61
CA ASN A 5 -8.21 26.16 5.58
C ASN A 5 -8.20 24.70 5.12
N PRO A 6 -8.12 24.44 3.82
CA PRO A 6 -8.09 23.06 3.32
C PRO A 6 -6.82 22.34 3.81
N VAL A 7 -6.99 21.05 4.12
CA VAL A 7 -5.86 20.16 4.38
C VAL A 7 -5.35 19.62 3.05
N THR A 8 -4.05 19.76 2.79
CA THR A 8 -3.44 19.20 1.59
C THR A 8 -3.07 17.74 1.84
N VAL A 9 -3.59 16.84 1.01
CA VAL A 9 -3.20 15.42 1.00
C VAL A 9 -2.38 15.15 -0.26
N VAL A 10 -1.15 14.70 -0.11
CA VAL A 10 -0.24 14.41 -1.21
C VAL A 10 -0.17 12.91 -1.43
N GLY A 11 -0.58 12.48 -2.62
CA GLY A 11 -0.71 11.07 -3.02
C GLY A 11 -2.11 10.52 -2.81
N ALA A 12 -2.73 10.01 -3.87
CA ALA A 12 -4.04 9.37 -3.88
C ALA A 12 -3.93 7.83 -3.94
N GLY A 13 -2.95 7.25 -3.25
CA GLY A 13 -2.89 5.83 -2.95
C GLY A 13 -3.94 5.40 -1.94
N LEU A 14 -3.83 4.18 -1.39
CA LEU A 14 -4.78 3.68 -0.39
C LEU A 14 -4.88 4.63 0.82
N ALA A 15 -3.73 5.00 1.39
CA ALA A 15 -3.67 5.84 2.58
C ALA A 15 -4.18 7.27 2.33
N GLY A 16 -3.76 7.90 1.22
CA GLY A 16 -4.17 9.27 0.91
C GLY A 16 -5.63 9.38 0.52
N SER A 17 -6.17 8.40 -0.21
CA SER A 17 -7.59 8.33 -0.54
C SER A 17 -8.45 8.18 0.72
N GLU A 18 -8.04 7.33 1.67
CA GLU A 18 -8.73 7.19 2.95
C GLU A 18 -8.64 8.46 3.78
N ALA A 19 -7.45 9.08 3.87
CA ALA A 19 -7.26 10.33 4.61
C ALA A 19 -8.13 11.46 4.04
N ALA A 20 -8.17 11.62 2.72
CA ALA A 20 -9.01 12.62 2.06
C ALA A 20 -10.50 12.39 2.36
N TRP A 21 -10.95 11.14 2.27
CA TRP A 21 -12.33 10.78 2.60
C TRP A 21 -12.69 11.10 4.04
N GLN A 22 -11.85 10.68 4.99
CA GLN A 22 -12.11 10.86 6.41
C GLN A 22 -12.11 12.34 6.83
N LEU A 23 -11.30 13.17 6.21
CA LEU A 23 -11.31 14.63 6.40
C LEU A 23 -12.59 15.25 5.84
N ALA A 24 -12.90 14.95 4.58
CA ALA A 24 -14.06 15.50 3.89
C ALA A 24 -15.37 15.12 4.57
N LYS A 25 -15.49 13.87 5.02
CA LYS A 25 -16.63 13.36 5.79
C LYS A 25 -16.84 14.13 7.12
N ARG A 26 -15.78 14.68 7.70
CA ARG A 26 -15.84 15.53 8.90
C ARG A 26 -16.04 17.02 8.62
N GLY A 27 -16.37 17.36 7.38
CA GLY A 27 -16.59 18.74 6.96
C GLY A 27 -15.33 19.57 6.75
N ILE A 28 -14.17 18.93 6.65
CA ILE A 28 -12.89 19.59 6.42
C ILE A 28 -12.60 19.59 4.92
N PRO A 29 -12.43 20.77 4.28
CA PRO A 29 -12.05 20.85 2.88
C PRO A 29 -10.68 20.20 2.63
N VAL A 30 -10.56 19.47 1.53
CA VAL A 30 -9.35 18.72 1.17
C VAL A 30 -8.87 19.14 -0.21
N ARG A 31 -7.58 19.38 -0.32
CA ARG A 31 -6.85 19.50 -1.57
C ARG A 31 -6.05 18.22 -1.76
N LEU A 32 -6.55 17.30 -2.59
CA LEU A 32 -5.90 16.03 -2.90
C LEU A 32 -5.02 16.18 -4.14
N VAL A 33 -3.71 16.04 -3.95
CA VAL A 33 -2.73 16.16 -5.05
C VAL A 33 -2.20 14.79 -5.43
N GLU A 34 -2.37 14.40 -6.68
CA GLU A 34 -1.92 13.11 -7.22
C GLU A 34 -1.06 13.33 -8.46
N MET A 35 0.12 12.71 -8.48
CA MET A 35 1.06 12.87 -9.61
C MET A 35 0.58 12.21 -10.90
N LYS A 36 -0.23 11.15 -10.83
CA LYS A 36 -0.78 10.50 -12.01
C LYS A 36 -1.95 11.30 -12.59
N PRO A 37 -2.10 11.41 -13.90
CA PRO A 37 -1.32 10.75 -14.95
C PRO A 37 -0.10 11.55 -15.43
N VAL A 38 0.25 12.68 -14.81
CA VAL A 38 1.38 13.53 -15.23
C VAL A 38 2.71 12.79 -15.10
N LYS A 39 2.89 12.05 -14.00
CA LYS A 39 4.05 11.19 -13.75
C LYS A 39 3.58 9.88 -13.12
N TYR A 40 4.18 8.78 -13.55
CA TYR A 40 3.96 7.45 -12.96
C TYR A 40 5.20 7.02 -12.19
N SER A 41 5.01 6.30 -11.08
CA SER A 41 6.10 5.56 -10.47
C SER A 41 6.37 4.28 -11.28
N PRO A 42 7.52 3.60 -11.08
CA PRO A 42 7.80 2.36 -11.79
C PRO A 42 6.77 1.24 -11.59
N ALA A 43 6.00 1.29 -10.50
CA ALA A 43 5.03 0.25 -10.16
C ALA A 43 3.60 0.54 -10.64
N HIS A 44 3.25 1.81 -10.85
CA HIS A 44 1.88 2.23 -11.20
C HIS A 44 1.68 2.34 -12.70
N LYS A 45 0.50 1.95 -13.18
CA LYS A 45 0.13 1.96 -14.61
C LYS A 45 -1.23 2.60 -14.88
N SER A 46 -2.10 2.67 -13.87
CA SER A 46 -3.44 3.25 -13.99
C SER A 46 -3.47 4.71 -13.51
N PRO A 47 -4.23 5.61 -14.15
CA PRO A 47 -4.42 6.97 -13.67
C PRO A 47 -5.34 7.06 -12.44
N GLY A 48 -6.04 5.97 -12.11
CA GLY A 48 -6.98 5.88 -10.99
C GLY A 48 -6.32 5.99 -9.62
N PHE A 49 -7.15 6.24 -8.61
CA PHE A 49 -6.71 6.29 -7.22
C PHE A 49 -6.67 4.89 -6.61
N ALA A 50 -5.97 4.75 -5.49
CA ALA A 50 -5.85 3.49 -4.74
C ALA A 50 -5.49 2.27 -5.59
N GLU A 51 -4.63 2.45 -6.62
CA GLU A 51 -4.19 1.36 -7.48
C GLU A 51 -3.46 0.28 -6.68
N LEU A 52 -3.91 -0.98 -6.83
CA LEU A 52 -3.26 -2.14 -6.21
C LEU A 52 -2.20 -2.71 -7.15
N VAL A 53 -0.93 -2.58 -6.81
CA VAL A 53 0.19 -2.96 -7.68
C VAL A 53 0.71 -4.39 -7.47
N CYS A 54 0.79 -4.87 -6.22
CA CYS A 54 1.40 -6.17 -5.90
C CYS A 54 0.40 -7.32 -5.99
N SER A 55 -0.80 -7.14 -5.43
CA SER A 55 -1.82 -8.17 -5.30
C SER A 55 -3.20 -7.53 -5.34
N ASN A 56 -4.20 -8.29 -5.77
CA ASN A 56 -5.59 -7.91 -5.67
C ASN A 56 -6.23 -8.32 -4.32
N SER A 57 -5.44 -8.90 -3.41
CA SER A 57 -5.91 -9.36 -2.10
C SER A 57 -5.55 -8.35 -1.01
N LEU A 58 -6.56 -7.97 -0.24
CA LEU A 58 -6.42 -7.20 1.00
C LEU A 58 -6.29 -8.10 2.23
N LYS A 59 -5.78 -9.33 2.04
CA LYS A 59 -5.51 -10.35 3.07
C LYS A 59 -6.77 -10.91 3.75
N ALA A 60 -6.57 -11.72 4.80
CA ALA A 60 -7.63 -12.44 5.49
C ALA A 60 -8.68 -11.51 6.12
N GLU A 61 -9.93 -12.00 6.18
CA GLU A 61 -11.06 -11.29 6.80
C GLU A 61 -11.43 -11.83 8.19
N HIS A 62 -10.92 -12.98 8.55
CA HIS A 62 -11.27 -13.62 9.82
C HIS A 62 -10.77 -12.81 11.00
N LEU A 63 -11.64 -12.57 12.00
CA LEU A 63 -11.30 -11.75 13.19
C LEU A 63 -10.15 -12.31 14.02
N SER A 64 -9.86 -13.60 13.91
CA SER A 64 -8.70 -14.23 14.55
C SER A 64 -7.36 -13.80 13.93
N ASN A 65 -7.37 -13.14 12.78
CA ASN A 65 -6.20 -12.59 12.13
C ASN A 65 -6.12 -11.08 12.31
N ALA A 66 -4.92 -10.55 12.53
CA ALA A 66 -4.70 -9.12 12.67
C ALA A 66 -5.28 -8.30 11.50
N SER A 67 -5.15 -8.80 10.26
CA SER A 67 -5.72 -8.14 9.07
C SER A 67 -7.25 -8.16 9.05
N GLY A 68 -7.89 -9.17 9.61
CA GLY A 68 -9.34 -9.24 9.76
C GLY A 68 -9.85 -8.31 10.85
N LEU A 69 -9.15 -8.25 11.99
CA LEU A 69 -9.47 -7.31 13.06
C LEU A 69 -9.35 -5.85 12.59
N LEU A 70 -8.25 -5.50 11.91
CA LEU A 70 -8.09 -4.17 11.31
C LEU A 70 -9.24 -3.81 10.36
N LYS A 71 -9.72 -4.76 9.54
CA LYS A 71 -10.88 -4.50 8.67
C LYS A 71 -12.16 -4.25 9.47
N ALA A 72 -12.38 -4.95 10.57
CA ALA A 72 -13.52 -4.70 11.44
C ALA A 72 -13.47 -3.29 12.04
N GLU A 73 -12.30 -2.83 12.48
CA GLU A 73 -12.08 -1.47 12.97
C GLU A 73 -12.31 -0.43 11.85
N LEU A 74 -11.80 -0.67 10.66
CA LEU A 74 -12.02 0.20 9.50
C LEU A 74 -13.50 0.26 9.10
N ARG A 75 -14.26 -0.84 9.21
CA ARG A 75 -15.73 -0.83 9.02
C ARG A 75 -16.41 0.08 10.02
N ALA A 76 -16.04 -0.02 11.29
CA ALA A 76 -16.60 0.83 12.35
C ALA A 76 -16.29 2.33 12.11
N MET A 77 -15.19 2.66 11.43
CA MET A 77 -14.82 4.01 11.04
C MET A 77 -15.44 4.46 9.70
N ASP A 78 -16.23 3.60 9.05
CA ASP A 78 -16.81 3.84 7.72
C ASP A 78 -15.75 4.21 6.68
N SER A 79 -14.76 3.33 6.53
CA SER A 79 -13.65 3.47 5.60
C SER A 79 -14.12 3.41 4.15
N LEU A 80 -13.70 4.38 3.34
CA LEU A 80 -13.92 4.38 1.89
C LEU A 80 -13.26 3.18 1.23
N ILE A 81 -12.00 2.95 1.56
CA ILE A 81 -11.20 1.87 0.97
C ILE A 81 -11.86 0.52 1.21
N LEU A 82 -12.32 0.27 2.45
CA LEU A 82 -12.94 -1.01 2.75
C LEU A 82 -14.30 -1.17 2.10
N ARG A 83 -15.14 -0.12 2.08
CA ARG A 83 -16.42 -0.14 1.38
C ARG A 83 -16.25 -0.43 -0.11
N CYS A 84 -15.36 0.28 -0.81
CA CYS A 84 -15.09 0.05 -2.21
C CYS A 84 -14.52 -1.35 -2.47
N ALA A 85 -13.70 -1.87 -1.55
CA ALA A 85 -13.18 -3.24 -1.65
C ALA A 85 -14.29 -4.29 -1.53
N GLU A 86 -15.20 -4.13 -0.60
CA GLU A 86 -16.34 -5.03 -0.42
C GLU A 86 -17.29 -5.03 -1.64
N GLU A 87 -17.53 -3.86 -2.22
CA GLU A 87 -18.33 -3.70 -3.43
C GLU A 87 -17.65 -4.22 -4.71
N SER A 88 -16.35 -4.40 -4.69
CA SER A 88 -15.53 -4.91 -5.81
C SER A 88 -14.98 -6.31 -5.56
N ARG A 89 -15.55 -7.03 -4.60
CA ARG A 89 -15.12 -8.35 -4.16
C ARG A 89 -15.16 -9.37 -5.29
N VAL A 90 -14.11 -10.21 -5.33
CA VAL A 90 -14.07 -11.44 -6.12
C VAL A 90 -13.84 -12.65 -5.21
N PRO A 91 -14.27 -13.86 -5.62
CA PRO A 91 -14.08 -15.06 -4.81
C PRO A 91 -12.61 -15.35 -4.52
N ALA A 92 -12.25 -15.47 -3.23
CA ALA A 92 -10.88 -15.74 -2.78
C ALA A 92 -10.81 -16.48 -1.43
N GLY A 93 -11.77 -17.37 -1.16
CA GLY A 93 -11.83 -18.12 0.11
C GLY A 93 -11.96 -17.20 1.31
N GLY A 94 -11.05 -17.30 2.28
CA GLY A 94 -11.06 -16.48 3.51
C GLY A 94 -10.39 -15.11 3.40
N ALA A 95 -10.04 -14.66 2.19
CA ALA A 95 -9.43 -13.36 1.94
C ALA A 95 -10.41 -12.38 1.26
N LEU A 96 -10.23 -11.10 1.52
CA LEU A 96 -10.88 -10.05 0.73
C LEU A 96 -10.02 -9.76 -0.50
N ALA A 97 -10.39 -10.34 -1.63
CA ALA A 97 -9.80 -10.02 -2.92
C ALA A 97 -10.78 -9.20 -3.75
N VAL A 98 -10.26 -8.36 -4.63
CA VAL A 98 -11.05 -7.41 -5.41
C VAL A 98 -10.70 -7.45 -6.90
N ASP A 99 -11.65 -7.07 -7.73
CA ASP A 99 -11.34 -6.60 -9.08
C ASP A 99 -10.62 -5.25 -8.95
N ARG A 100 -9.39 -5.18 -9.45
CA ARG A 100 -8.52 -3.99 -9.27
C ARG A 100 -9.08 -2.75 -9.93
N ASP A 101 -9.60 -2.90 -11.13
CA ASP A 101 -10.09 -1.77 -11.93
C ASP A 101 -11.41 -1.25 -11.36
N ALA A 102 -12.32 -2.15 -11.01
CA ALA A 102 -13.56 -1.79 -10.35
C ALA A 102 -13.30 -1.11 -8.99
N PHE A 103 -12.38 -1.63 -8.20
CA PHE A 103 -11.99 -1.05 -6.90
C PHE A 103 -11.43 0.36 -7.05
N SER A 104 -10.40 0.53 -7.89
CA SER A 104 -9.78 1.83 -8.16
C SER A 104 -10.78 2.83 -8.74
N GLY A 105 -11.62 2.39 -9.66
CA GLY A 105 -12.68 3.21 -10.25
C GLY A 105 -13.68 3.73 -9.22
N ARG A 106 -14.12 2.88 -8.28
CA ARG A 106 -15.04 3.27 -7.20
C ARG A 106 -14.41 4.27 -6.24
N VAL A 107 -13.16 4.06 -5.83
CA VAL A 107 -12.45 5.00 -4.96
C VAL A 107 -12.28 6.34 -5.65
N THR A 108 -11.89 6.33 -6.93
CA THR A 108 -11.73 7.54 -7.74
C THR A 108 -13.04 8.32 -7.84
N ALA A 109 -14.12 7.64 -8.24
CA ALA A 109 -15.44 8.28 -8.39
C ALA A 109 -15.98 8.86 -7.08
N ALA A 110 -15.77 8.16 -5.94
CA ALA A 110 -16.22 8.65 -4.64
C ALA A 110 -15.51 9.94 -4.22
N LEU A 111 -14.21 10.07 -4.49
CA LEU A 111 -13.44 11.28 -4.15
C LEU A 111 -13.70 12.41 -5.15
N GLU A 112 -13.82 12.12 -6.44
CA GLU A 112 -14.16 13.11 -7.47
C GLU A 112 -15.57 13.68 -7.29
N GLY A 113 -16.50 12.87 -6.80
CA GLY A 113 -17.87 13.29 -6.52
C GLY A 113 -18.07 14.01 -5.19
N HIS A 114 -17.06 14.07 -4.31
CA HIS A 114 -17.23 14.65 -2.98
C HIS A 114 -17.05 16.19 -2.99
N PRO A 115 -18.05 17.00 -2.55
CA PRO A 115 -18.03 18.45 -2.69
C PRO A 115 -16.90 19.18 -1.93
N LEU A 116 -16.31 18.53 -0.92
CA LEU A 116 -15.21 19.09 -0.11
C LEU A 116 -13.83 18.59 -0.57
N VAL A 117 -13.75 17.80 -1.64
CA VAL A 117 -12.48 17.29 -2.18
C VAL A 117 -12.17 18.00 -3.49
N THR A 118 -11.10 18.77 -3.52
CA THR A 118 -10.55 19.36 -4.74
C THR A 118 -9.37 18.52 -5.19
N ILE A 119 -9.43 17.98 -6.40
CA ILE A 119 -8.38 17.14 -6.96
C ILE A 119 -7.46 17.97 -7.84
N GLU A 120 -6.17 17.86 -7.59
CA GLU A 120 -5.12 18.40 -8.44
C GLU A 120 -4.25 17.27 -8.99
N ARG A 121 -4.00 17.31 -10.29
CA ARG A 121 -3.12 16.37 -10.96
C ARG A 121 -1.77 17.04 -11.20
N GLY A 122 -0.75 16.59 -10.47
CA GLY A 122 0.58 17.19 -10.57
C GLY A 122 1.58 16.61 -9.57
N LEU A 123 2.84 16.87 -9.85
CA LEU A 123 3.95 16.47 -8.98
C LEU A 123 4.16 17.49 -7.87
N VAL A 124 4.31 17.01 -6.66
CA VAL A 124 4.69 17.81 -5.49
C VAL A 124 6.15 17.54 -5.18
N SER A 125 6.98 18.57 -5.27
CA SER A 125 8.42 18.50 -4.99
C SER A 125 8.82 19.08 -3.65
N GLU A 126 7.92 19.83 -3.00
CA GLU A 126 8.16 20.48 -1.71
C GLU A 126 7.04 20.15 -0.73
N ILE A 127 7.33 20.24 0.56
CA ILE A 127 6.29 20.06 1.58
C ILE A 127 5.31 21.24 1.49
N PRO A 128 4.01 20.98 1.31
CA PRO A 128 3.01 22.04 1.23
C PRO A 128 2.99 22.91 2.49
N ALA A 129 2.72 24.20 2.31
CA ALA A 129 2.49 25.10 3.43
C ALA A 129 1.15 24.80 4.11
N GLY A 130 1.08 24.95 5.43
CA GLY A 130 -0.12 24.67 6.22
C GLY A 130 -0.29 23.19 6.59
N PRO A 131 -1.51 22.79 7.01
CA PRO A 131 -1.76 21.41 7.39
C PRO A 131 -1.70 20.50 6.17
N ALA A 132 -0.82 19.48 6.23
CA ALA A 132 -0.61 18.56 5.13
C ALA A 132 -0.44 17.12 5.61
N ILE A 133 -0.88 16.17 4.80
CA ILE A 133 -0.67 14.74 4.95
C ILE A 133 0.13 14.26 3.74
N ILE A 134 1.33 13.74 3.96
CA ILE A 134 2.15 13.14 2.91
C ILE A 134 1.87 11.63 2.90
N ALA A 135 1.19 11.15 1.86
CA ALA A 135 0.74 9.78 1.71
C ALA A 135 1.22 9.15 0.38
N THR A 136 2.43 9.52 -0.03
CA THR A 136 3.02 9.15 -1.33
C THR A 136 3.56 7.72 -1.39
N GLY A 137 3.59 7.03 -0.24
CA GLY A 137 4.01 5.63 -0.15
C GLY A 137 5.53 5.42 -0.37
N PRO A 138 5.94 4.17 -0.63
CA PRO A 138 7.36 3.81 -0.72
C PRO A 138 8.07 4.33 -1.98
N LEU A 139 7.33 4.73 -3.01
CA LEU A 139 7.87 5.22 -4.28
C LEU A 139 7.69 6.74 -4.42
N THR A 140 7.95 7.45 -3.33
CA THR A 140 7.92 8.92 -3.29
C THR A 140 8.93 9.52 -4.26
N ASP A 141 8.56 10.61 -4.93
CA ASP A 141 9.46 11.32 -5.84
C ASP A 141 10.72 11.80 -5.11
N PRO A 142 11.90 11.68 -5.73
CA PRO A 142 13.18 12.08 -5.11
C PRO A 142 13.18 13.51 -4.59
N ALA A 143 12.61 14.48 -5.30
CA ALA A 143 12.60 15.87 -4.87
C ALA A 143 11.80 16.06 -3.57
N LEU A 144 10.63 15.39 -3.46
CA LEU A 144 9.84 15.42 -2.23
C LEU A 144 10.54 14.65 -1.10
N THR A 145 11.21 13.55 -1.40
CA THR A 145 12.03 12.80 -0.44
C THR A 145 13.12 13.67 0.16
N ASP A 146 13.83 14.43 -0.68
CA ASP A 146 14.86 15.39 -0.22
C ASP A 146 14.27 16.50 0.65
N ALA A 147 13.10 17.03 0.29
CA ALA A 147 12.41 18.03 1.07
C ALA A 147 12.00 17.51 2.45
N ILE A 148 11.51 16.26 2.52
CA ILE A 148 11.17 15.61 3.79
C ILE A 148 12.42 15.39 4.64
N SER A 149 13.50 14.87 4.05
CA SER A 149 14.78 14.63 4.73
C SER A 149 15.35 15.93 5.33
N LYS A 150 15.34 17.01 4.57
CA LYS A 150 15.75 18.33 5.05
C LYS A 150 14.90 18.83 6.21
N ARG A 151 13.58 18.59 6.16
CA ARG A 151 12.64 19.05 7.20
C ARG A 151 12.75 18.27 8.49
N THR A 152 13.01 16.96 8.40
CA THR A 152 13.08 16.04 9.54
C THR A 152 14.47 15.91 10.14
N GLY A 153 15.51 16.33 9.41
CA GLY A 153 16.91 16.14 9.80
C GLY A 153 17.40 14.67 9.65
N VAL A 154 16.58 13.79 9.04
CA VAL A 154 16.93 12.39 8.82
C VAL A 154 17.68 12.28 7.49
N GLY A 155 18.91 11.76 7.53
CA GLY A 155 19.82 11.73 6.38
C GLY A 155 19.41 10.78 5.25
N ALA A 156 18.52 9.83 5.51
CA ALA A 156 17.94 8.95 4.49
C ALA A 156 16.56 8.47 4.94
N LEU A 157 15.61 8.45 4.01
CA LEU A 157 14.35 7.75 4.17
C LEU A 157 14.52 6.32 3.64
N ASN A 158 14.24 5.33 4.48
CA ASN A 158 14.26 3.93 4.06
C ASN A 158 12.91 3.58 3.44
N PHE A 159 12.90 3.31 2.16
CA PHE A 159 11.74 2.80 1.46
C PHE A 159 11.93 1.32 1.17
N PHE A 160 10.93 0.52 1.50
CA PHE A 160 10.87 -0.87 1.06
C PHE A 160 10.10 -0.94 -0.24
N ASP A 161 10.74 -1.47 -1.29
CA ASP A 161 10.03 -1.82 -2.51
C ASP A 161 9.17 -3.05 -2.23
N ALA A 162 7.85 -2.87 -2.33
CA ALA A 162 6.90 -3.96 -2.14
C ALA A 162 6.82 -4.89 -3.37
N ALA A 163 7.41 -4.49 -4.49
CA ALA A 163 7.53 -5.33 -5.67
C ALA A 163 8.71 -6.29 -5.46
N ALA A 164 8.42 -7.46 -4.88
CA ALA A 164 9.42 -8.53 -4.82
C ALA A 164 9.85 -8.91 -6.26
N PRO A 165 11.16 -8.90 -6.57
CA PRO A 165 11.60 -9.34 -7.88
C PRO A 165 11.24 -10.82 -8.05
N ILE A 166 10.41 -11.11 -9.06
CA ILE A 166 10.14 -12.49 -9.46
C ILE A 166 11.35 -12.93 -10.28
N VAL A 167 12.25 -13.66 -9.65
CA VAL A 167 13.39 -14.27 -10.33
C VAL A 167 12.98 -15.69 -10.72
N ASN A 168 12.96 -15.97 -12.00
CA ASN A 168 12.77 -17.32 -12.50
C ASN A 168 14.11 -18.08 -12.33
N VAL A 169 14.26 -18.81 -11.23
CA VAL A 169 15.45 -19.63 -10.97
C VAL A 169 15.14 -21.05 -11.42
N PRO A 170 15.87 -21.62 -12.37
CA PRO A 170 15.85 -23.04 -12.58
C PRO A 170 16.28 -23.73 -11.29
N PHE A 171 15.66 -24.85 -10.98
CA PHE A 171 15.81 -25.65 -9.76
C PHE A 171 17.23 -25.55 -9.16
N VAL A 172 17.38 -24.88 -8.01
CA VAL A 172 18.63 -24.84 -7.27
C VAL A 172 18.41 -25.54 -5.95
N THR A 173 19.09 -26.65 -5.76
CA THR A 173 19.10 -27.33 -4.47
C THR A 173 20.18 -26.68 -3.61
N PHE A 174 19.77 -25.94 -2.59
CA PHE A 174 20.69 -25.41 -1.59
C PHE A 174 20.79 -26.42 -0.44
N SER A 175 21.98 -26.95 -0.20
CA SER A 175 22.36 -27.54 1.07
C SER A 175 23.13 -26.49 1.87
N VAL A 176 22.47 -25.88 2.86
CA VAL A 176 23.15 -24.96 3.78
C VAL A 176 23.50 -25.75 5.03
N PRO A 177 24.73 -25.72 5.51
CA PRO A 177 25.09 -26.29 6.81
C PRO A 177 24.24 -25.61 7.90
N VAL A 178 23.65 -26.42 8.78
CA VAL A 178 22.66 -25.97 9.78
C VAL A 178 23.25 -25.02 10.82
N ASP A 179 24.54 -25.04 10.99
CA ASP A 179 25.35 -24.25 11.91
C ASP A 179 25.54 -22.79 11.49
N GLU A 180 25.27 -22.44 10.24
CA GLU A 180 25.39 -21.06 9.71
C GLU A 180 24.04 -20.31 9.61
N LEU A 181 22.93 -20.98 9.93
CA LEU A 181 21.60 -20.39 9.86
C LEU A 181 21.24 -19.65 11.15
N THR A 182 21.56 -18.38 11.24
CA THR A 182 20.90 -17.51 12.22
C THR A 182 19.51 -17.11 11.69
N ALA A 183 18.50 -17.12 12.54
CA ALA A 183 17.09 -16.85 12.21
C ALA A 183 16.83 -15.50 11.50
N ALA A 184 17.83 -14.64 11.40
CA ALA A 184 17.77 -13.33 10.76
C ALA A 184 18.11 -13.34 9.27
N SER A 185 18.60 -14.43 8.70
CA SER A 185 19.13 -14.45 7.32
C SER A 185 18.22 -15.13 6.30
N VAL A 186 17.05 -15.60 6.68
CA VAL A 186 16.10 -16.18 5.73
C VAL A 186 15.26 -15.07 5.09
N CYS A 187 15.77 -14.54 3.99
CA CYS A 187 15.01 -13.61 3.16
C CYS A 187 13.88 -14.36 2.44
N TRP A 188 12.63 -14.00 2.71
CA TRP A 188 11.39 -14.62 2.21
C TRP A 188 11.10 -14.36 0.72
N THR A 189 12.11 -14.14 -0.09
CA THR A 189 11.94 -13.71 -1.49
C THR A 189 12.13 -14.81 -2.54
N LEU A 190 12.24 -16.08 -2.15
CA LEU A 190 12.38 -17.15 -3.13
C LEU A 190 11.10 -17.98 -3.26
N PRO A 191 10.57 -18.12 -4.46
CA PRO A 191 9.44 -18.98 -4.75
C PRO A 191 9.89 -20.46 -4.81
N CYS A 192 10.43 -21.05 -3.75
CA CYS A 192 10.87 -22.44 -3.64
C CYS A 192 10.38 -23.07 -2.35
N PHE A 193 10.05 -24.35 -2.32
CA PHE A 193 9.91 -25.08 -1.07
C PHE A 193 11.29 -25.42 -0.52
N VAL A 194 11.67 -24.78 0.57
CA VAL A 194 12.83 -25.20 1.35
C VAL A 194 12.32 -25.88 2.59
N THR A 195 12.61 -27.15 2.77
CA THR A 195 12.37 -27.86 4.03
C THR A 195 13.62 -27.69 4.88
N LEU A 196 13.52 -26.84 5.92
CA LEU A 196 14.58 -26.73 6.92
C LEU A 196 14.23 -27.61 8.10
N THR A 197 15.04 -28.61 8.37
CA THR A 197 14.94 -29.41 9.59
C THR A 197 15.89 -28.85 10.65
N TRP A 198 15.31 -28.38 11.74
CA TRP A 198 16.09 -27.90 12.90
C TRP A 198 16.36 -29.05 13.87
N PRO A 199 17.48 -29.04 14.59
CA PRO A 199 17.83 -30.15 15.53
C PRO A 199 16.86 -30.36 16.69
N GLU A 200 15.91 -29.46 16.92
CA GLU A 200 14.94 -29.54 18.04
C GLU A 200 13.48 -29.75 17.52
N ASN A 201 13.27 -30.48 16.43
CA ASN A 201 11.95 -30.83 15.90
C ASN A 201 11.08 -29.66 15.39
N ALA A 202 11.63 -28.51 15.10
CA ALA A 202 10.92 -27.46 14.36
C ALA A 202 11.11 -27.67 12.86
N VAL A 203 10.03 -27.90 12.13
CA VAL A 203 10.01 -27.97 10.65
C VAL A 203 9.50 -26.65 10.12
N LEU A 204 10.35 -25.86 9.47
CA LEU A 204 9.92 -24.70 8.71
C LEU A 204 9.76 -25.10 7.24
N LEU A 205 8.52 -25.12 6.77
CA LEU A 205 8.20 -25.38 5.37
C LEU A 205 8.07 -24.04 4.63
N ALA A 206 9.08 -23.67 3.87
CA ALA A 206 8.98 -22.60 2.90
C ALA A 206 8.66 -23.19 1.53
N ARG A 207 7.55 -22.78 0.92
CA ARG A 207 7.14 -23.27 -0.40
C ARG A 207 7.64 -22.34 -1.49
N VAL A 208 8.44 -22.89 -2.37
CA VAL A 208 8.89 -22.28 -3.61
C VAL A 208 8.02 -22.84 -4.72
N ALA A 209 7.20 -22.05 -5.33
CA ALA A 209 6.43 -22.44 -6.50
C ALA A 209 7.32 -22.26 -7.75
N SER A 210 7.69 -23.37 -8.40
CA SER A 210 8.12 -23.30 -9.78
C SER A 210 6.90 -23.00 -10.64
N VAL A 211 6.91 -21.91 -11.35
CA VAL A 211 5.97 -21.68 -12.45
C VAL A 211 6.62 -22.27 -13.70
N PRO A 212 5.88 -23.05 -14.49
CA PRO A 212 6.38 -23.62 -15.75
C PRO A 212 6.69 -22.55 -16.78
#